data_ee302bc5a0a885845106ead53ae4a7cc
#
_entry.id   ee302bc5a0a885845106ead53ae4a7cc
#
_cell.length_a   1.000
_cell.length_b   1.000
_cell.length_c   1.000
_cell.angle_alpha   90.00
_cell.angle_beta   90.00
_cell.angle_gamma   90.00
#
_symmetry.space_group_name_H-M   'P 1'
#
loop_
_entity.id
_entity.type
_entity.pdbx_description
1 polymer ?
#
loop_
_entity_poly.entity_id
_entity_poly.type
_entity_poly.pdbx_seq_one_letter_code
_entity_poly.pdbx_strand_id
1 'polypeptide(L)'
;IVLLILAGVSISMLTGTNGILTQAQNAKQVTEESAEKEKRQLSQIEASTHLENYDYTDAEGNPAKIPAGFAVSNVEGENLVSKGLVIIGTTGNEYVWIPCTTDSNDTNKLQYARETTEWLVENDNNTLATKDELELKGMTPSDKEIDNGITTKIVNEIAKQSENEKESVKNNGGYYIGRYEIGKDAKQPVIKQNQEPYTNIKWSEAYALAKGIDVGGKANSYLCSSYAWDTAIKFIQKHSNAINYGKSKEGLNENWWDTEVKDKSGNIIKKLNNKTLLRTGLTTPSVNIYDMGGNLVEFTTELHINSDEVFVVRGGNTKGGNKEYSFSAGTRWDLLWRGATGAVDFGFRTTLFL
;
A
#
# COMPACT_ATOMS: atom_id res chain seq x y z
N ILE A 1 51.53 -4.32 -24.37
CA ILE A 1 50.79 -3.05 -24.12
C ILE A 1 49.65 -2.93 -25.12
N VAL A 2 49.87 -3.06 -26.44
CA VAL A 2 48.85 -2.93 -27.49
C VAL A 2 47.71 -3.97 -27.28
N LEU A 3 48.03 -5.20 -26.91
CA LEU A 3 47.05 -6.26 -26.66
C LEU A 3 46.14 -5.96 -25.46
N LEU A 4 46.67 -5.37 -24.40
CA LEU A 4 45.91 -4.94 -23.20
C LEU A 4 44.99 -3.75 -23.51
N ILE A 5 45.40 -2.83 -24.39
CA ILE A 5 44.56 -1.73 -24.82
C ILE A 5 43.43 -2.22 -25.71
N LEU A 6 43.68 -3.12 -26.64
CA LEU A 6 42.67 -3.74 -27.49
C LEU A 6 41.65 -4.56 -26.67
N ALA A 7 42.09 -5.33 -25.67
CA ALA A 7 41.23 -6.06 -24.77
C ALA A 7 40.35 -5.11 -23.92
N GLY A 8 40.96 -4.01 -23.40
CA GLY A 8 40.23 -3.02 -22.63
C GLY A 8 39.15 -2.27 -23.46
N VAL A 9 39.46 -1.92 -24.70
CA VAL A 9 38.50 -1.30 -25.63
C VAL A 9 37.36 -2.28 -25.99
N SER A 10 37.68 -3.54 -26.26
CA SER A 10 36.68 -4.57 -26.57
C SER A 10 35.75 -4.85 -25.38
N ILE A 11 36.27 -4.89 -24.16
CA ILE A 11 35.48 -5.06 -22.93
C ILE A 11 34.59 -3.83 -22.70
N SER A 12 35.10 -2.62 -22.87
CA SER A 12 34.31 -1.39 -22.71
C SER A 12 33.19 -1.25 -23.77
N MET A 13 33.44 -1.71 -25.00
CA MET A 13 32.39 -1.78 -26.05
C MET A 13 31.31 -2.79 -25.72
N LEU A 14 31.61 -3.86 -24.98
CA LEU A 14 30.66 -4.88 -24.58
C LEU A 14 29.88 -4.50 -23.30
N THR A 15 30.54 -3.92 -22.31
CA THR A 15 30.03 -3.76 -20.95
C THR A 15 29.95 -2.31 -20.44
N GLY A 16 30.41 -1.33 -21.21
CA GLY A 16 30.30 0.10 -20.86
C GLY A 16 28.83 0.58 -20.88
N THR A 17 28.58 1.78 -20.37
CA THR A 17 27.23 2.41 -20.35
C THR A 17 26.56 2.45 -21.71
N ASN A 18 27.35 2.49 -22.79
CA ASN A 18 26.89 2.38 -24.18
C ASN A 18 27.27 1.04 -24.84
N GLY A 19 27.65 0.05 -24.04
CA GLY A 19 28.04 -1.28 -24.52
C GLY A 19 26.87 -2.05 -25.08
N ILE A 20 27.14 -2.97 -26.01
CA ILE A 20 26.12 -3.79 -26.70
C ILE A 20 25.28 -4.57 -25.70
N LEU A 21 25.89 -5.10 -24.63
CA LEU A 21 25.17 -5.83 -23.56
C LEU A 21 24.21 -4.91 -22.79
N THR A 22 24.66 -3.69 -22.46
CA THR A 22 23.82 -2.71 -21.78
C THR A 22 22.65 -2.28 -22.65
N GLN A 23 22.90 -2.02 -23.95
CA GLN A 23 21.83 -1.70 -24.90
C GLN A 23 20.84 -2.85 -25.08
N ALA A 24 21.32 -4.10 -25.15
CA ALA A 24 20.47 -5.28 -25.24
C ALA A 24 19.62 -5.48 -23.96
N GLN A 25 20.20 -5.27 -22.78
CA GLN A 25 19.47 -5.30 -21.53
C GLN A 25 18.40 -4.22 -21.45
N ASN A 26 18.73 -2.98 -21.83
CA ASN A 26 17.78 -1.88 -21.87
C ASN A 26 16.66 -2.13 -22.88
N ALA A 27 16.96 -2.65 -24.06
CA ALA A 27 15.96 -2.99 -25.07
C ALA A 27 15.04 -4.11 -24.59
N LYS A 28 15.58 -5.14 -23.93
CA LYS A 28 14.79 -6.20 -23.31
C LYS A 28 13.85 -5.64 -22.25
N GLN A 29 14.35 -4.81 -21.34
CA GLN A 29 13.55 -4.18 -20.30
C GLN A 29 12.40 -3.36 -20.89
N VAL A 30 12.66 -2.47 -21.85
CA VAL A 30 11.62 -1.67 -22.51
C VAL A 30 10.56 -2.55 -23.17
N THR A 31 10.97 -3.68 -23.76
CA THR A 31 10.04 -4.65 -24.34
C THR A 31 9.17 -5.32 -23.29
N GLU A 32 9.77 -5.75 -22.18
CA GLU A 32 9.05 -6.36 -21.06
C GLU A 32 8.07 -5.38 -20.40
N GLU A 33 8.49 -4.13 -20.13
CA GLU A 33 7.61 -3.08 -19.58
C GLU A 33 6.45 -2.75 -20.53
N SER A 34 6.71 -2.73 -21.86
CA SER A 34 5.67 -2.51 -22.84
C SER A 34 4.67 -3.65 -22.90
N ALA A 35 5.14 -4.90 -22.82
CA ALA A 35 4.29 -6.09 -22.77
C ALA A 35 3.45 -6.14 -21.47
N GLU A 36 4.04 -5.81 -20.30
CA GLU A 36 3.28 -5.69 -19.05
C GLU A 36 2.20 -4.62 -19.16
N LYS A 37 2.51 -3.46 -19.72
CA LYS A 37 1.54 -2.37 -19.93
C LYS A 37 0.39 -2.80 -20.84
N GLU A 38 0.66 -3.50 -21.91
CA GLU A 38 -0.37 -4.04 -22.81
C GLU A 38 -1.27 -5.03 -22.07
N LYS A 39 -0.70 -5.96 -21.31
CA LYS A 39 -1.45 -6.92 -20.47
C LYS A 39 -2.37 -6.22 -19.47
N ARG A 40 -1.90 -5.13 -18.83
CA ARG A 40 -2.73 -4.33 -17.91
C ARG A 40 -3.87 -3.63 -18.64
N GLN A 41 -3.64 -3.11 -19.84
CA GLN A 41 -4.68 -2.51 -20.66
C GLN A 41 -5.74 -3.54 -21.08
N LEU A 42 -5.32 -4.76 -21.42
CA LEU A 42 -6.24 -5.86 -21.72
C LEU A 42 -7.10 -6.21 -20.50
N SER A 43 -6.49 -6.34 -19.31
CA SER A 43 -7.25 -6.57 -18.08
C SER A 43 -8.22 -5.43 -17.77
N GLN A 44 -7.84 -4.17 -18.03
CA GLN A 44 -8.75 -3.02 -17.87
C GLN A 44 -9.93 -3.08 -18.83
N ILE A 45 -9.73 -3.51 -20.08
CA ILE A 45 -10.81 -3.72 -21.05
C ILE A 45 -11.71 -4.87 -20.57
N GLU A 46 -11.12 -5.98 -20.16
CA GLU A 46 -11.86 -7.13 -19.64
C GLU A 46 -12.71 -6.75 -18.42
N ALA A 47 -12.20 -5.89 -17.52
CA ALA A 47 -12.94 -5.39 -16.36
C ALA A 47 -14.30 -4.78 -16.75
N SER A 48 -14.39 -4.11 -17.91
CA SER A 48 -15.63 -3.50 -18.39
C SER A 48 -16.71 -4.53 -18.78
N THR A 49 -16.34 -5.79 -18.96
CA THR A 49 -17.28 -6.88 -19.28
C THR A 49 -17.89 -7.53 -18.04
N HIS A 50 -17.28 -7.38 -16.87
CA HIS A 50 -17.74 -7.94 -15.61
C HIS A 50 -18.76 -7.02 -14.93
N LEU A 51 -20.04 -7.23 -15.21
CA LEU A 51 -21.13 -6.40 -14.67
C LEU A 51 -21.56 -6.81 -13.26
N GLU A 52 -21.15 -8.00 -12.81
CA GLU A 52 -21.44 -8.57 -11.49
C GLU A 52 -20.19 -9.11 -10.82
N ASN A 53 -20.23 -9.27 -9.48
CA ASN A 53 -19.17 -9.92 -8.75
C ASN A 53 -19.06 -11.39 -9.17
N TYR A 54 -17.85 -11.93 -9.26
CA TYR A 54 -17.66 -13.33 -9.64
C TYR A 54 -16.60 -14.01 -8.76
N ASP A 55 -16.71 -15.34 -8.70
CA ASP A 55 -15.73 -16.17 -8.00
C ASP A 55 -14.55 -16.48 -8.93
N TYR A 56 -13.36 -16.35 -8.39
CA TYR A 56 -12.11 -16.71 -9.05
C TYR A 56 -11.39 -17.77 -8.23
N THR A 57 -10.81 -18.74 -8.89
CA THR A 57 -9.91 -19.71 -8.25
C THR A 57 -8.61 -19.72 -9.03
N ASP A 58 -7.51 -19.47 -8.36
CA ASP A 58 -6.18 -19.44 -8.99
C ASP A 58 -5.69 -20.85 -9.36
N ALA A 59 -4.54 -20.92 -10.05
CA ALA A 59 -3.95 -22.18 -10.47
C ALA A 59 -3.48 -23.08 -9.29
N GLU A 60 -3.37 -22.52 -8.09
CA GLU A 60 -3.04 -23.24 -6.85
C GLU A 60 -4.28 -23.70 -6.08
N GLY A 61 -5.48 -23.37 -6.57
CA GLY A 61 -6.78 -23.72 -5.94
C GLY A 61 -7.24 -22.72 -4.88
N ASN A 62 -6.60 -21.57 -4.75
CA ASN A 62 -6.97 -20.56 -3.77
C ASN A 62 -8.10 -19.67 -4.31
N PRO A 63 -9.17 -19.44 -3.52
CA PRO A 63 -10.29 -18.62 -3.95
C PRO A 63 -10.06 -17.12 -3.74
N ALA A 64 -10.71 -16.31 -4.58
CA ALA A 64 -10.89 -14.89 -4.41
C ALA A 64 -12.26 -14.46 -4.93
N LYS A 65 -12.84 -13.39 -4.40
CA LYS A 65 -14.09 -12.80 -4.86
C LYS A 65 -13.79 -11.51 -5.60
N ILE A 66 -14.02 -11.48 -6.91
CA ILE A 66 -13.70 -10.32 -7.76
C ILE A 66 -14.94 -9.40 -7.87
N PRO A 67 -14.79 -8.09 -7.58
CA PRO A 67 -15.89 -7.15 -7.70
C PRO A 67 -16.29 -6.90 -9.16
N ALA A 68 -17.56 -6.56 -9.39
CA ALA A 68 -18.02 -6.07 -10.69
C ALA A 68 -17.22 -4.83 -11.12
N GLY A 69 -16.85 -4.74 -12.39
CA GLY A 69 -16.00 -3.68 -12.92
C GLY A 69 -14.51 -3.88 -12.71
N PHE A 70 -14.10 -5.09 -12.24
CA PHE A 70 -12.70 -5.48 -12.12
C PHE A 70 -12.40 -6.75 -12.88
N ALA A 71 -11.15 -6.91 -13.31
CA ALA A 71 -10.61 -8.16 -13.83
C ALA A 71 -9.29 -8.50 -13.14
N VAL A 72 -8.95 -9.79 -13.08
CA VAL A 72 -7.65 -10.26 -12.63
C VAL A 72 -6.57 -9.80 -13.60
N SER A 73 -5.42 -9.39 -13.11
CA SER A 73 -4.29 -8.99 -13.94
C SER A 73 -3.79 -10.14 -14.82
N ASN A 74 -3.56 -9.87 -16.09
CA ASN A 74 -2.95 -10.81 -17.05
C ASN A 74 -1.41 -10.81 -17.01
N VAL A 75 -0.80 -10.06 -16.09
CA VAL A 75 0.65 -10.07 -15.87
C VAL A 75 1.05 -11.31 -15.09
N GLU A 76 2.13 -11.94 -15.51
CA GLU A 76 2.64 -13.15 -14.86
C GLU A 76 3.02 -12.87 -13.39
N GLY A 77 2.60 -13.77 -12.48
CA GLY A 77 2.83 -13.64 -11.03
C GLY A 77 1.82 -12.73 -10.31
N GLU A 78 0.90 -12.09 -11.04
CA GLU A 78 -0.15 -11.25 -10.45
C GLU A 78 -1.52 -11.94 -10.33
N ASN A 79 -1.64 -13.16 -10.83
CA ASN A 79 -2.88 -13.94 -10.86
C ASN A 79 -2.92 -15.09 -9.84
N LEU A 80 -1.98 -15.12 -8.90
CA LEU A 80 -1.92 -16.09 -7.81
C LEU A 80 -2.18 -15.42 -6.46
N VAL A 81 -3.07 -15.98 -5.66
CA VAL A 81 -3.40 -15.46 -4.32
C VAL A 81 -2.18 -15.46 -3.40
N SER A 82 -1.37 -16.53 -3.44
CA SER A 82 -0.13 -16.66 -2.65
C SER A 82 0.92 -15.61 -3.02
N LYS A 83 0.86 -15.04 -4.22
CA LYS A 83 1.76 -13.98 -4.71
C LYS A 83 1.18 -12.57 -4.55
N GLY A 84 -0.03 -12.45 -4.00
CA GLY A 84 -0.81 -11.21 -3.98
C GLY A 84 -1.53 -10.99 -5.31
N LEU A 85 -2.67 -11.66 -5.47
CA LEU A 85 -3.54 -11.54 -6.63
C LEU A 85 -3.90 -10.08 -6.87
N VAL A 86 -3.61 -9.58 -8.07
CA VAL A 86 -3.89 -8.20 -8.48
C VAL A 86 -5.16 -8.14 -9.31
N ILE A 87 -6.03 -7.20 -8.98
CA ILE A 87 -7.17 -6.83 -9.82
C ILE A 87 -7.01 -5.41 -10.36
N ILE A 88 -7.56 -5.19 -11.55
CA ILE A 88 -7.51 -3.91 -12.26
C ILE A 88 -8.94 -3.47 -12.57
N GLY A 89 -9.31 -2.26 -12.12
CA GLY A 89 -10.62 -1.68 -12.40
C GLY A 89 -10.68 -1.02 -13.78
N THR A 90 -11.88 -0.68 -14.26
CA THR A 90 -12.12 0.02 -15.54
C THR A 90 -11.39 1.36 -15.64
N THR A 91 -11.08 2.00 -14.51
CA THR A 91 -10.28 3.23 -14.43
C THR A 91 -8.77 2.98 -14.44
N GLY A 92 -8.34 1.70 -14.41
CA GLY A 92 -6.94 1.30 -14.32
C GLY A 92 -6.34 1.39 -12.91
N ASN A 93 -7.15 1.58 -11.88
CA ASN A 93 -6.72 1.47 -10.49
C ASN A 93 -6.46 -0.01 -10.12
N GLU A 94 -5.39 -0.26 -9.36
CA GLU A 94 -4.89 -1.59 -9.06
C GLU A 94 -4.97 -1.90 -7.56
N TYR A 95 -5.45 -3.10 -7.23
CA TYR A 95 -5.61 -3.57 -5.85
C TYR A 95 -5.12 -5.00 -5.70
N VAL A 96 -4.73 -5.36 -4.48
CA VAL A 96 -4.24 -6.69 -4.12
C VAL A 96 -5.22 -7.37 -3.18
N TRP A 97 -5.59 -8.62 -3.48
CA TRP A 97 -6.44 -9.45 -2.64
C TRP A 97 -5.71 -9.94 -1.39
N ILE A 98 -6.32 -9.76 -0.24
CA ILE A 98 -5.85 -10.24 1.05
C ILE A 98 -6.86 -11.25 1.59
N PRO A 99 -6.62 -12.56 1.43
CA PRO A 99 -7.49 -13.59 1.97
C PRO A 99 -7.39 -13.64 3.49
N CYS A 100 -8.52 -13.48 4.18
CA CYS A 100 -8.59 -13.51 5.64
C CYS A 100 -9.99 -13.87 6.11
N THR A 101 -10.15 -14.05 7.42
CA THR A 101 -11.40 -14.39 8.07
C THR A 101 -11.61 -13.58 9.36
N THR A 102 -12.86 -13.41 9.73
CA THR A 102 -13.25 -12.91 11.06
C THR A 102 -13.65 -14.04 12.02
N ASP A 103 -13.63 -15.31 11.56
CA ASP A 103 -13.89 -16.47 12.42
C ASP A 103 -12.62 -16.84 13.20
N SER A 104 -12.60 -16.51 14.48
CA SER A 104 -11.48 -16.81 15.39
C SER A 104 -11.22 -18.32 15.60
N ASN A 105 -12.16 -19.18 15.24
CA ASN A 105 -11.99 -20.63 15.32
C ASN A 105 -11.25 -21.19 14.09
N ASP A 106 -11.23 -20.46 12.98
CA ASP A 106 -10.48 -20.86 11.77
C ASP A 106 -9.00 -20.42 11.88
N THR A 107 -8.21 -21.21 12.62
CA THR A 107 -6.79 -20.95 12.84
C THR A 107 -5.91 -21.19 11.60
N ASN A 108 -6.46 -21.78 10.54
CA ASN A 108 -5.73 -22.03 9.29
C ASN A 108 -5.71 -20.78 8.38
N LYS A 109 -6.65 -19.87 8.60
CA LYS A 109 -6.74 -18.63 7.84
C LYS A 109 -6.13 -17.45 8.60
N LEU A 110 -5.70 -16.47 7.83
CA LEU A 110 -5.26 -15.18 8.35
C LEU A 110 -6.46 -14.48 9.01
N GLN A 111 -6.27 -14.01 10.24
CA GLN A 111 -7.32 -13.28 10.95
C GLN A 111 -7.35 -11.81 10.51
N TYR A 112 -8.54 -11.29 10.23
CA TYR A 112 -8.76 -9.85 10.05
C TYR A 112 -8.73 -9.15 11.41
N ALA A 113 -7.55 -8.73 11.83
CA ALA A 113 -7.32 -8.24 13.19
C ALA A 113 -6.20 -7.21 13.24
N ARG A 114 -6.28 -6.30 14.22
CA ARG A 114 -5.15 -5.45 14.59
C ARG A 114 -4.08 -6.26 15.31
N GLU A 115 -2.83 -5.89 15.05
CA GLU A 115 -1.71 -6.35 15.87
C GLU A 115 -1.54 -5.40 17.06
N THR A 116 -1.43 -5.97 18.25
CA THR A 116 -1.39 -5.21 19.50
C THR A 116 -0.08 -5.32 20.25
N THR A 117 0.83 -6.21 19.86
CA THR A 117 2.02 -6.54 20.65
C THR A 117 3.32 -6.62 19.87
N GLU A 118 3.30 -7.08 18.62
CA GLU A 118 4.53 -7.46 17.93
C GLU A 118 5.28 -6.29 17.27
N TRP A 119 4.59 -5.18 16.97
CA TRP A 119 5.14 -4.05 16.21
C TRP A 119 5.23 -2.76 17.01
N LEU A 120 5.15 -2.87 18.32
CA LEU A 120 5.35 -1.74 19.21
C LEU A 120 6.84 -1.43 19.33
N VAL A 121 7.21 -0.21 19.03
CA VAL A 121 8.55 0.30 19.34
C VAL A 121 8.59 0.59 20.84
N GLU A 122 9.57 0.02 21.54
CA GLU A 122 9.70 0.07 23.01
C GLU A 122 9.78 1.46 23.64
N ASN A 123 9.91 2.53 22.85
CA ASN A 123 10.16 3.89 23.34
C ASN A 123 9.01 4.87 23.18
N ASP A 124 7.91 4.46 22.60
CA ASP A 124 6.74 5.29 22.65
C ASP A 124 6.01 4.99 23.97
N ASN A 125 5.76 6.01 24.76
CA ASN A 125 4.76 6.01 25.82
C ASN A 125 3.34 5.70 25.28
N ASN A 126 3.28 5.09 24.14
CA ASN A 126 2.11 4.56 23.50
C ASN A 126 1.62 3.36 24.30
N THR A 127 0.89 3.69 25.33
CA THR A 127 -0.31 2.92 25.51
C THR A 127 -0.88 2.76 24.13
N LEU A 128 -0.72 1.56 23.55
CA LEU A 128 -1.49 1.08 22.43
C LEU A 128 -2.74 1.90 22.29
N ALA A 129 -3.07 2.30 21.09
CA ALA A 129 -4.40 2.78 20.81
C ALA A 129 -5.38 1.72 21.31
N THR A 130 -5.57 1.72 22.62
CA THR A 130 -6.51 0.84 23.32
C THR A 130 -7.92 1.24 23.00
N LYS A 131 -8.07 2.42 22.37
CA LYS A 131 -9.36 2.90 21.90
C LYS A 131 -9.51 2.54 20.43
N ASP A 132 -10.26 1.48 20.25
CA ASP A 132 -10.75 1.02 18.97
C ASP A 132 -11.60 2.13 18.32
N GLU A 133 -11.60 2.20 17.01
CA GLU A 133 -12.52 2.99 16.19
C GLU A 133 -13.98 2.82 16.65
N LEU A 134 -14.29 1.69 17.31
CA LEU A 134 -15.59 1.35 17.87
C LEU A 134 -15.91 1.98 19.25
N GLU A 135 -14.93 2.43 20.03
CA GLU A 135 -15.20 3.06 21.34
C GLU A 135 -15.95 4.39 21.22
N LEU A 136 -15.95 4.97 20.04
CA LEU A 136 -16.65 6.21 19.72
C LEU A 136 -18.08 5.97 19.22
N LYS A 137 -18.45 4.70 19.09
CA LYS A 137 -19.80 4.27 18.72
C LYS A 137 -20.82 4.75 19.77
N GLY A 138 -21.86 5.40 19.29
CA GLY A 138 -22.93 5.92 20.15
C GLY A 138 -22.83 7.38 20.50
N MET A 139 -21.81 8.11 20.02
CA MET A 139 -21.83 9.56 20.06
C MET A 139 -22.96 10.10 19.17
N THR A 140 -23.67 11.10 19.66
CA THR A 140 -24.70 11.76 18.84
C THR A 140 -24.06 12.41 17.62
N PRO A 141 -24.47 12.04 16.38
CA PRO A 141 -23.89 12.62 15.17
C PRO A 141 -24.04 14.14 15.14
N SER A 142 -22.95 14.83 14.88
CA SER A 142 -22.90 16.28 14.80
C SER A 142 -21.83 16.67 13.79
N ASP A 143 -22.06 17.75 13.03
CA ASP A 143 -21.07 18.35 12.15
C ASP A 143 -20.16 19.34 12.90
N LYS A 144 -20.34 19.49 14.22
CA LYS A 144 -19.43 20.28 15.03
C LYS A 144 -18.07 19.60 15.06
N GLU A 145 -17.06 20.33 14.68
CA GLU A 145 -15.68 19.88 14.72
C GLU A 145 -15.24 19.56 16.14
N ILE A 146 -14.67 18.36 16.30
CA ILE A 146 -13.99 17.94 17.52
C ILE A 146 -12.54 18.42 17.44
N ASP A 147 -11.88 18.12 16.29
CA ASP A 147 -10.52 18.53 15.99
C ASP A 147 -10.23 18.38 14.46
N ASN A 148 -9.53 19.34 13.86
CA ASN A 148 -8.95 19.31 12.50
C ASN A 148 -9.84 18.70 11.39
N GLY A 149 -11.13 19.01 11.41
CA GLY A 149 -12.11 18.51 10.46
C GLY A 149 -12.74 17.18 10.86
N ILE A 150 -12.38 16.60 12.02
CA ILE A 150 -13.09 15.46 12.59
C ILE A 150 -14.33 15.95 13.33
N THR A 151 -15.44 15.33 13.02
CA THR A 151 -16.73 15.57 13.66
C THR A 151 -17.24 14.25 14.28
N THR A 152 -18.16 14.34 15.23
CA THR A 152 -18.82 13.13 15.77
C THR A 152 -19.54 12.34 14.69
N LYS A 153 -19.98 13.00 13.62
CA LYS A 153 -20.56 12.33 12.44
C LYS A 153 -19.53 11.46 11.73
N ILE A 154 -18.33 11.99 11.46
CA ILE A 154 -17.23 11.21 10.84
C ILE A 154 -16.83 10.04 11.73
N VAL A 155 -16.73 10.23 13.03
CA VAL A 155 -16.43 9.18 14.00
C VAL A 155 -17.45 8.03 13.92
N ASN A 156 -18.75 8.36 13.88
CA ASN A 156 -19.79 7.35 13.73
C ASN A 156 -19.75 6.66 12.33
N GLU A 157 -19.36 7.38 11.29
CA GLU A 157 -19.14 6.79 9.97
C GLU A 157 -17.98 5.81 9.96
N ILE A 158 -16.88 6.11 10.65
CA ILE A 158 -15.73 5.21 10.81
C ILE A 158 -16.13 3.95 11.57
N ALA A 159 -16.88 4.08 12.67
CA ALA A 159 -17.37 2.93 13.42
C ALA A 159 -18.24 2.02 12.53
N LYS A 160 -19.13 2.61 11.73
CA LYS A 160 -19.95 1.86 10.76
C LYS A 160 -19.09 1.23 9.66
N GLN A 161 -18.04 1.94 9.17
CA GLN A 161 -17.09 1.37 8.22
C GLN A 161 -16.45 0.11 8.78
N SER A 162 -15.95 0.14 10.03
CA SER A 162 -15.32 -1.02 10.67
C SER A 162 -16.27 -2.23 10.77
N GLU A 163 -17.57 -2.00 11.05
CA GLU A 163 -18.57 -3.05 11.02
C GLU A 163 -18.77 -3.63 9.61
N ASN A 164 -18.87 -2.76 8.59
CA ASN A 164 -19.03 -3.17 7.20
C ASN A 164 -17.80 -3.96 6.71
N GLU A 165 -16.58 -3.54 7.07
CA GLU A 165 -15.35 -4.25 6.74
C GLU A 165 -15.36 -5.68 7.28
N LYS A 166 -15.70 -5.86 8.56
CA LYS A 166 -15.78 -7.17 9.21
C LYS A 166 -16.87 -8.06 8.59
N GLU A 167 -18.02 -7.49 8.26
CA GLU A 167 -19.10 -8.21 7.59
C GLU A 167 -18.72 -8.62 6.16
N SER A 168 -18.08 -7.72 5.39
CA SER A 168 -17.60 -8.03 4.05
C SER A 168 -16.56 -9.15 4.07
N VAL A 169 -15.57 -9.09 4.97
CA VAL A 169 -14.56 -10.14 5.14
C VAL A 169 -15.23 -11.49 5.48
N LYS A 170 -16.21 -11.49 6.40
CA LYS A 170 -16.95 -12.68 6.77
C LYS A 170 -17.65 -13.32 5.58
N ASN A 171 -18.25 -12.51 4.71
CA ASN A 171 -19.06 -12.97 3.59
C ASN A 171 -18.23 -13.36 2.36
N ASN A 172 -17.08 -12.68 2.14
CA ASN A 172 -16.29 -12.81 0.91
C ASN A 172 -14.93 -13.49 1.13
N GLY A 173 -14.50 -13.72 2.37
CA GLY A 173 -13.25 -14.41 2.71
C GLY A 173 -11.99 -13.55 2.54
N GLY A 174 -12.13 -12.23 2.47
CA GLY A 174 -11.01 -11.30 2.34
C GLY A 174 -11.45 -9.90 1.96
N TYR A 175 -10.47 -9.06 1.65
CA TYR A 175 -10.65 -7.68 1.19
C TYR A 175 -9.52 -7.33 0.20
N TYR A 176 -9.58 -6.14 -0.38
CA TYR A 176 -8.54 -5.62 -1.25
C TYR A 176 -7.84 -4.43 -0.62
N ILE A 177 -6.51 -4.36 -0.76
CA ILE A 177 -5.72 -3.19 -0.41
C ILE A 177 -5.16 -2.53 -1.67
N GLY A 178 -5.09 -1.20 -1.70
CA GLY A 178 -4.45 -0.47 -2.78
C GLY A 178 -3.03 -0.99 -3.01
N ARG A 179 -2.73 -1.36 -4.24
CA ARG A 179 -1.41 -1.90 -4.62
C ARG A 179 -0.28 -0.91 -4.32
N TYR A 180 -0.59 0.38 -4.45
CA TYR A 180 0.29 1.52 -4.24
C TYR A 180 -0.31 2.48 -3.21
N GLU A 181 0.54 3.34 -2.66
CA GLU A 181 0.08 4.60 -2.05
C GLU A 181 -0.76 5.38 -3.08
N ILE A 182 -1.66 6.24 -2.62
CA ILE A 182 -2.41 7.08 -3.55
C ILE A 182 -1.46 8.05 -4.25
N GLY A 183 -1.46 7.96 -5.57
CA GLY A 183 -0.85 8.92 -6.47
C GLY A 183 -1.86 9.93 -7.02
N LYS A 184 -1.38 10.91 -7.76
CA LYS A 184 -2.23 11.87 -8.47
C LYS A 184 -1.96 11.85 -9.97
N ASP A 185 -3.06 11.79 -10.72
CA ASP A 185 -3.08 11.99 -12.17
C ASP A 185 -3.97 13.20 -12.46
N ALA A 186 -3.40 14.26 -13.04
CA ALA A 186 -4.09 15.52 -13.27
C ALA A 186 -4.90 16.04 -12.04
N LYS A 187 -4.34 15.89 -10.84
CA LYS A 187 -4.94 16.21 -9.52
C LYS A 187 -6.03 15.23 -9.01
N GLN A 188 -6.37 14.20 -9.75
CA GLN A 188 -7.29 13.16 -9.28
C GLN A 188 -6.51 12.07 -8.52
N PRO A 189 -7.06 11.52 -7.43
CA PRO A 189 -6.44 10.41 -6.73
C PRO A 189 -6.53 9.15 -7.59
N VAL A 190 -5.40 8.43 -7.71
CA VAL A 190 -5.31 7.18 -8.46
C VAL A 190 -4.43 6.16 -7.74
N ILE A 191 -4.69 4.87 -8.00
CA ILE A 191 -3.90 3.76 -7.46
C ILE A 191 -3.18 3.11 -8.62
N LYS A 192 -2.15 3.78 -9.10
CA LYS A 192 -1.38 3.38 -10.30
C LYS A 192 0.11 3.50 -10.04
N GLN A 193 0.88 2.71 -10.77
CA GLN A 193 2.34 2.81 -10.75
C GLN A 193 2.82 4.12 -11.37
N ASN A 194 3.98 4.58 -10.90
CA ASN A 194 4.71 5.72 -11.46
C ASN A 194 3.92 7.04 -11.45
N GLN A 195 3.11 7.27 -10.40
CA GLN A 195 2.42 8.54 -10.17
C GLN A 195 3.18 9.38 -9.14
N GLU A 196 3.01 10.69 -9.21
CA GLU A 196 3.44 11.56 -8.12
C GLU A 196 2.60 11.26 -6.88
N PRO A 197 3.20 10.99 -5.69
CA PRO A 197 2.43 10.72 -4.48
C PRO A 197 1.47 11.86 -4.14
N TYR A 198 0.26 11.51 -3.69
CA TYR A 198 -0.75 12.49 -3.28
C TYR A 198 -0.46 12.95 -1.85
N THR A 199 0.22 14.06 -1.72
CA THR A 199 0.69 14.62 -0.44
C THR A 199 0.14 16.03 -0.21
N ASN A 200 0.53 16.66 0.90
CA ASN A 200 0.08 17.99 1.30
C ASN A 200 -1.44 18.06 1.51
N ILE A 201 -2.02 17.00 2.07
CA ILE A 201 -3.43 16.89 2.39
C ILE A 201 -3.65 16.73 3.89
N LYS A 202 -4.81 17.13 4.36
CA LYS A 202 -5.28 16.88 5.73
C LYS A 202 -5.90 15.48 5.83
N TRP A 203 -5.97 14.94 7.04
CA TRP A 203 -6.63 13.67 7.28
C TRP A 203 -8.09 13.66 6.76
N SER A 204 -8.87 14.71 7.03
CA SER A 204 -10.26 14.81 6.57
C SER A 204 -10.40 14.82 5.05
N GLU A 205 -9.43 15.41 4.35
CA GLU A 205 -9.37 15.40 2.89
C GLU A 205 -9.01 13.99 2.38
N ALA A 206 -8.02 13.32 3.01
CA ALA A 206 -7.66 11.94 2.69
C ALA A 206 -8.84 10.98 2.89
N TYR A 207 -9.59 11.14 4.01
CA TYR A 207 -10.79 10.36 4.29
C TYR A 207 -11.88 10.56 3.23
N ALA A 208 -12.14 11.81 2.85
CA ALA A 208 -13.13 12.13 1.82
C ALA A 208 -12.71 11.60 0.43
N LEU A 209 -11.45 11.80 0.06
CA LEU A 209 -10.90 11.32 -1.22
C LEU A 209 -10.93 9.79 -1.30
N ALA A 210 -10.56 9.08 -0.22
CA ALA A 210 -10.59 7.62 -0.17
C ALA A 210 -11.99 7.06 -0.42
N LYS A 211 -13.03 7.70 0.13
CA LYS A 211 -14.43 7.31 -0.10
C LYS A 211 -14.96 7.71 -1.48
N GLY A 212 -14.40 8.75 -2.06
CA GLY A 212 -14.84 9.32 -3.34
C GLY A 212 -14.04 8.86 -4.56
N ILE A 213 -13.00 8.03 -4.37
CA ILE A 213 -12.20 7.58 -5.50
C ILE A 213 -13.03 6.72 -6.46
N ASP A 214 -12.92 7.02 -7.75
CA ASP A 214 -13.54 6.19 -8.77
C ASP A 214 -12.74 4.89 -8.93
N VAL A 215 -13.25 3.84 -8.30
CA VAL A 215 -12.62 2.51 -8.35
C VAL A 215 -12.91 1.75 -9.64
N GLY A 216 -13.83 2.25 -10.47
CA GLY A 216 -14.21 1.62 -11.73
C GLY A 216 -15.13 0.41 -11.57
N GLY A 217 -15.77 0.22 -10.39
CA GLY A 217 -16.61 -0.94 -10.12
C GLY A 217 -17.57 -0.72 -8.95
N LYS A 218 -18.19 -1.81 -8.48
CA LYS A 218 -19.25 -1.79 -7.43
C LYS A 218 -18.72 -2.01 -6.00
N ALA A 219 -17.40 -2.05 -5.79
CA ALA A 219 -16.83 -2.19 -4.46
C ALA A 219 -16.86 -0.85 -3.69
N ASN A 220 -16.90 -0.93 -2.36
CA ASN A 220 -16.81 0.23 -1.49
C ASN A 220 -15.33 0.56 -1.24
N SER A 221 -14.92 1.79 -1.56
CA SER A 221 -13.59 2.29 -1.26
C SER A 221 -13.58 3.03 0.07
N TYR A 222 -12.58 2.72 0.89
CA TYR A 222 -12.37 3.34 2.21
C TYR A 222 -10.92 3.77 2.41
N LEU A 223 -10.70 4.75 3.29
CA LEU A 223 -9.38 4.97 3.86
C LEU A 223 -8.95 3.71 4.62
N CYS A 224 -7.72 3.26 4.42
CA CYS A 224 -7.23 2.02 5.01
C CYS A 224 -7.36 2.06 6.54
N SER A 225 -8.01 1.06 7.13
CA SER A 225 -8.08 0.89 8.57
C SER A 225 -6.82 0.22 9.12
N SER A 226 -6.53 0.36 10.42
CA SER A 226 -5.44 -0.37 11.05
C SER A 226 -5.67 -1.88 11.05
N TYR A 227 -6.92 -2.35 11.03
CA TYR A 227 -7.23 -3.77 10.84
C TYR A 227 -6.75 -4.28 9.48
N ALA A 228 -7.10 -3.57 8.41
CA ALA A 228 -6.66 -3.90 7.07
C ALA A 228 -5.13 -3.79 6.92
N TRP A 229 -4.54 -2.73 7.48
CA TRP A 229 -3.09 -2.55 7.47
C TRP A 229 -2.33 -3.71 8.09
N ASP A 230 -2.67 -4.06 9.34
CA ASP A 230 -1.99 -5.10 10.09
C ASP A 230 -2.22 -6.49 9.49
N THR A 231 -3.42 -6.73 8.96
CA THR A 231 -3.73 -7.98 8.23
C THR A 231 -2.89 -8.09 6.95
N ALA A 232 -2.69 -6.99 6.20
CA ALA A 232 -1.82 -6.98 5.03
C ALA A 232 -0.35 -7.26 5.39
N ILE A 233 0.17 -6.70 6.49
CA ILE A 233 1.52 -7.02 6.96
C ILE A 233 1.65 -8.51 7.28
N LYS A 234 0.69 -9.11 7.99
CA LYS A 234 0.68 -10.56 8.27
C LYS A 234 0.61 -11.40 7.00
N PHE A 235 -0.12 -10.94 5.99
CA PHE A 235 -0.14 -11.58 4.68
C PHE A 235 1.25 -11.55 4.01
N ILE A 236 1.93 -10.42 4.04
CA ILE A 236 3.30 -10.27 3.54
C ILE A 236 4.25 -11.21 4.28
N GLN A 237 4.21 -11.24 5.62
CA GLN A 237 5.04 -12.14 6.43
C GLN A 237 4.84 -13.61 6.09
N LYS A 238 3.60 -14.02 5.82
CA LYS A 238 3.25 -15.41 5.50
C LYS A 238 3.69 -15.84 4.10
N HIS A 239 3.65 -14.95 3.12
CA HIS A 239 3.80 -15.27 1.71
C HIS A 239 5.06 -14.69 1.04
N SER A 240 5.89 -13.98 1.78
CA SER A 240 7.20 -13.50 1.33
C SER A 240 8.33 -14.06 2.20
N ASN A 241 9.57 -13.82 1.79
CA ASN A 241 10.73 -14.14 2.62
C ASN A 241 10.96 -13.13 3.76
N ALA A 242 10.10 -12.10 3.87
CA ALA A 242 10.22 -11.02 4.84
C ALA A 242 9.43 -11.33 6.12
N ILE A 243 9.81 -12.38 6.85
CA ILE A 243 9.12 -12.82 8.08
C ILE A 243 9.10 -11.77 9.20
N ASN A 244 10.03 -10.81 9.16
CA ASN A 244 10.11 -9.68 10.08
C ASN A 244 9.51 -8.40 9.50
N TYR A 245 8.80 -8.49 8.37
CA TYR A 245 8.11 -7.33 7.80
C TYR A 245 7.19 -6.70 8.84
N GLY A 246 7.21 -5.40 8.95
CA GLY A 246 6.49 -4.69 10.01
C GLY A 246 7.26 -4.51 11.32
N LYS A 247 8.30 -5.33 11.59
CA LYS A 247 9.14 -5.22 12.80
C LYS A 247 10.45 -4.49 12.54
N SER A 248 11.00 -4.62 11.32
CA SER A 248 12.27 -4.01 10.93
C SER A 248 12.27 -3.58 9.46
N LYS A 249 13.24 -2.74 9.09
CA LYS A 249 13.52 -2.31 7.71
C LYS A 249 14.45 -3.26 6.95
N GLU A 250 14.96 -4.29 7.59
CA GLU A 250 16.06 -5.09 7.06
C GLU A 250 15.64 -5.88 5.81
N GLY A 251 16.50 -5.83 4.80
CA GLY A 251 16.42 -6.67 3.61
C GLY A 251 15.41 -6.24 2.56
N LEU A 252 14.79 -5.07 2.69
CA LEU A 252 13.78 -4.58 1.76
C LEU A 252 14.29 -3.39 0.95
N ASN A 253 13.93 -3.36 -0.34
CA ASN A 253 14.23 -2.23 -1.23
C ASN A 253 13.11 -1.17 -1.12
N GLU A 254 12.92 -0.65 0.09
CA GLU A 254 11.95 0.38 0.43
C GLU A 254 12.59 1.77 0.50
N ASN A 255 11.78 2.81 0.34
CA ASN A 255 12.27 4.18 0.29
C ASN A 255 12.39 4.81 1.69
N TRP A 256 13.43 4.42 2.43
CA TRP A 256 13.84 5.06 3.68
C TRP A 256 14.96 6.07 3.43
N TRP A 257 15.11 7.10 4.28
CA TRP A 257 16.19 8.09 4.14
C TRP A 257 17.59 7.47 4.12
N ASP A 258 17.78 6.40 4.89
CA ASP A 258 19.02 5.68 5.11
C ASP A 258 19.18 4.42 4.22
N THR A 259 18.40 4.31 3.16
CA THR A 259 18.51 3.21 2.19
C THR A 259 18.84 3.73 0.79
N GLU A 260 19.55 2.92 0.03
CA GLU A 260 19.68 3.06 -1.41
C GLU A 260 18.51 2.29 -2.05
N VAL A 261 17.81 2.91 -2.99
CA VAL A 261 16.71 2.25 -3.71
C VAL A 261 17.12 2.01 -5.15
N LYS A 262 16.84 0.81 -5.62
CA LYS A 262 17.11 0.37 -7.00
C LYS A 262 15.80 0.06 -7.72
N ASP A 263 15.80 0.31 -9.03
CA ASP A 263 14.72 -0.14 -9.90
C ASP A 263 14.81 -1.67 -10.18
N LYS A 264 13.87 -2.19 -10.95
CA LYS A 264 13.81 -3.61 -11.35
C LYS A 264 15.08 -4.05 -12.12
N SER A 265 15.81 -3.14 -12.72
CA SER A 265 17.05 -3.39 -13.49
C SER A 265 18.30 -3.29 -12.64
N GLY A 266 18.18 -2.93 -11.36
CA GLY A 266 19.30 -2.72 -10.46
C GLY A 266 19.94 -1.33 -10.54
N ASN A 267 19.37 -0.39 -11.31
CA ASN A 267 19.87 0.98 -11.35
C ASN A 267 19.48 1.73 -10.09
N ILE A 268 20.41 2.52 -9.54
CA ILE A 268 20.15 3.33 -8.36
C ILE A 268 19.23 4.49 -8.75
N ILE A 269 18.01 4.50 -8.24
CA ILE A 269 17.02 5.58 -8.41
C ILE A 269 16.98 6.54 -7.24
N LYS A 270 17.49 6.12 -6.07
CA LYS A 270 17.70 6.97 -4.91
C LYS A 270 18.96 6.54 -4.16
N LYS A 271 19.86 7.48 -3.91
CA LYS A 271 21.09 7.24 -3.15
C LYS A 271 20.84 7.22 -1.64
N LEU A 272 21.75 6.57 -0.91
CA LEU A 272 21.80 6.57 0.54
C LEU A 272 21.79 8.02 1.10
N ASN A 273 21.18 8.22 2.25
CA ASN A 273 21.05 9.52 2.94
C ASN A 273 20.33 10.60 2.11
N ASN A 274 19.41 10.18 1.27
CA ASN A 274 18.57 11.07 0.48
C ASN A 274 17.10 10.93 0.93
N LYS A 275 16.44 12.06 1.17
CA LYS A 275 15.05 12.18 1.65
C LYS A 275 14.04 12.41 0.52
N THR A 276 14.39 12.09 -0.71
CA THR A 276 13.53 12.28 -1.87
C THR A 276 12.37 11.28 -1.85
N LEU A 277 11.14 11.77 -1.98
CA LEU A 277 9.99 10.94 -2.28
C LEU A 277 10.14 10.34 -3.67
N LEU A 278 9.83 9.07 -3.77
CA LEU A 278 9.73 8.36 -5.05
C LEU A 278 8.29 8.38 -5.55
N ARG A 279 8.14 8.26 -6.85
CA ARG A 279 6.83 8.01 -7.45
C ARG A 279 6.34 6.64 -7.02
N THR A 280 5.01 6.46 -6.97
CA THR A 280 4.36 5.23 -6.50
C THR A 280 4.88 3.98 -7.23
N GLY A 281 5.18 2.93 -6.47
CA GLY A 281 5.54 1.62 -7.02
C GLY A 281 6.86 1.56 -7.78
N LEU A 282 7.83 2.40 -7.43
CA LEU A 282 9.20 2.32 -7.96
C LEU A 282 10.14 1.47 -7.10
N THR A 283 9.71 1.11 -5.90
CA THR A 283 10.41 0.19 -5.01
C THR A 283 10.22 -1.28 -5.43
N THR A 284 10.67 -2.22 -4.62
CA THR A 284 10.37 -3.63 -4.84
C THR A 284 9.12 -4.02 -4.04
N PRO A 285 8.10 -4.62 -4.68
CA PRO A 285 6.90 -5.01 -3.96
C PRO A 285 7.13 -6.22 -3.06
N SER A 286 6.39 -6.28 -1.98
CA SER A 286 6.20 -7.51 -1.21
C SER A 286 4.81 -8.07 -1.53
N VAL A 287 4.76 -9.28 -2.09
CA VAL A 287 3.52 -9.93 -2.57
C VAL A 287 2.61 -8.97 -3.36
N ASN A 288 3.20 -8.30 -4.35
CA ASN A 288 2.56 -7.31 -5.21
C ASN A 288 2.05 -6.02 -4.53
N ILE A 289 2.33 -5.81 -3.24
CA ILE A 289 2.04 -4.58 -2.51
C ILE A 289 3.32 -3.75 -2.43
N TYR A 290 3.24 -2.46 -2.78
CA TYR A 290 4.36 -1.52 -2.78
C TYR A 290 4.24 -0.54 -1.61
N ASP A 291 5.38 -0.09 -1.13
CA ASP A 291 5.50 1.07 -0.25
C ASP A 291 4.63 1.00 1.03
N MET A 292 4.43 -0.20 1.61
CA MET A 292 3.83 -0.33 2.95
C MET A 292 4.77 0.19 4.03
N GLY A 293 6.06 0.22 3.74
CA GLY A 293 7.09 0.80 4.59
C GLY A 293 7.91 1.83 3.84
N GLY A 294 8.17 2.97 4.48
CA GLY A 294 8.91 4.07 3.87
C GLY A 294 8.07 4.90 2.90
N ASN A 295 8.71 5.69 2.07
CA ASN A 295 8.16 6.68 1.15
C ASN A 295 7.25 7.69 1.86
N LEU A 296 5.99 7.40 2.14
CA LEU A 296 5.04 8.25 2.86
C LEU A 296 4.64 7.64 4.20
N VAL A 297 4.39 8.52 5.16
CA VAL A 297 3.53 8.18 6.31
C VAL A 297 2.10 8.17 5.82
N GLU A 298 1.36 7.12 6.11
CA GLU A 298 0.00 6.96 5.61
C GLU A 298 -1.05 7.15 6.71
N PHE A 299 -2.02 8.02 6.46
CA PHE A 299 -3.20 8.17 7.30
C PHE A 299 -4.03 6.90 7.33
N THR A 300 -4.59 6.59 8.50
CA THR A 300 -5.58 5.51 8.68
C THR A 300 -6.87 6.04 9.31
N THR A 301 -7.88 5.18 9.42
CA THR A 301 -9.12 5.50 10.13
C THR A 301 -8.99 5.38 11.64
N GLU A 302 -7.85 4.93 12.16
CA GLU A 302 -7.64 4.83 13.60
C GLU A 302 -7.48 6.21 14.24
N LEU A 303 -8.25 6.49 15.28
CA LEU A 303 -8.30 7.76 15.98
C LEU A 303 -8.10 7.60 17.48
N HIS A 304 -7.38 8.54 18.07
CA HIS A 304 -7.27 8.74 19.53
C HIS A 304 -8.00 10.03 19.93
N ILE A 305 -9.17 9.94 20.53
CA ILE A 305 -9.98 11.13 20.84
C ILE A 305 -9.69 11.74 22.21
N ASN A 306 -8.98 11.07 23.09
CA ASN A 306 -8.69 11.57 24.46
C ASN A 306 -7.25 12.05 24.66
N SER A 307 -6.52 12.28 23.58
CA SER A 307 -5.17 12.85 23.61
C SER A 307 -5.11 14.06 22.71
N ASP A 308 -4.10 14.89 22.89
CA ASP A 308 -3.79 15.97 21.94
C ASP A 308 -3.34 15.41 20.55
N GLU A 309 -3.24 14.08 20.45
CA GLU A 309 -2.82 13.32 19.28
C GLU A 309 -3.99 12.49 18.77
N VAL A 310 -4.60 12.93 17.69
CA VAL A 310 -5.91 12.41 17.25
C VAL A 310 -5.79 11.36 16.15
N PHE A 311 -4.75 11.44 15.30
CA PHE A 311 -4.64 10.56 14.14
C PHE A 311 -3.55 9.53 14.34
N VAL A 312 -3.85 8.28 14.02
CA VAL A 312 -2.84 7.22 13.91
C VAL A 312 -2.41 7.08 12.46
N VAL A 313 -1.11 7.15 12.25
CA VAL A 313 -0.47 6.97 10.96
C VAL A 313 0.44 5.74 10.96
N ARG A 314 0.68 5.21 9.76
CA ARG A 314 1.39 3.96 9.57
C ARG A 314 2.53 4.10 8.55
N GLY A 315 3.44 3.10 8.52
CA GLY A 315 4.40 2.91 7.44
C GLY A 315 5.72 3.66 7.57
N GLY A 316 5.76 4.80 8.29
CA GLY A 316 6.95 5.66 8.35
C GLY A 316 7.29 6.30 7.01
N ASN A 317 8.32 7.15 6.94
CA ASN A 317 8.62 7.95 5.76
C ASN A 317 10.12 8.06 5.44
N THR A 318 10.44 8.74 4.32
CA THR A 318 11.81 9.04 3.89
C THR A 318 12.53 10.07 4.75
N LYS A 319 11.83 10.81 5.61
CA LYS A 319 12.41 11.94 6.36
C LYS A 319 12.89 11.57 7.75
N GLY A 320 12.57 10.36 8.24
CA GLY A 320 12.97 9.89 9.56
C GLY A 320 14.43 10.22 9.87
N GLY A 321 14.66 11.21 10.73
CA GLY A 321 15.94 11.90 10.85
C GLY A 321 16.74 11.59 12.08
N ASN A 322 16.22 10.79 13.00
CA ASN A 322 16.94 10.37 14.20
C ASN A 322 16.81 8.86 14.39
N LYS A 323 17.85 8.23 14.92
CA LYS A 323 17.86 6.80 15.25
C LYS A 323 16.74 6.37 16.23
N GLU A 324 16.07 7.35 16.85
CA GLU A 324 14.99 7.15 17.81
C GLU A 324 13.66 6.80 17.14
N TYR A 325 13.51 7.11 15.85
CA TYR A 325 12.30 6.79 15.07
C TYR A 325 12.63 5.77 13.99
N SER A 326 12.99 4.56 14.41
CA SER A 326 13.19 3.42 13.50
C SER A 326 11.83 2.95 13.00
N PHE A 327 11.37 3.59 11.94
CA PHE A 327 10.10 3.25 11.33
C PHE A 327 10.23 1.96 10.51
N SER A 328 9.25 1.10 10.66
CA SER A 328 9.00 -0.09 9.84
C SER A 328 7.58 0.00 9.29
N ALA A 329 7.21 -0.89 8.39
CA ALA A 329 5.84 -0.95 7.89
C ALA A 329 4.79 -1.12 9.00
N GLY A 330 5.16 -1.76 10.12
CA GLY A 330 4.31 -1.94 11.30
C GLY A 330 4.21 -0.74 12.23
N THR A 331 5.00 0.30 12.01
CA THR A 331 4.98 1.49 12.88
C THR A 331 3.56 2.04 12.98
N ARG A 332 3.17 2.32 14.22
CA ARG A 332 1.95 3.02 14.58
C ARG A 332 2.37 4.26 15.34
N TRP A 333 2.04 5.41 14.84
CA TRP A 333 2.45 6.69 15.41
C TRP A 333 1.26 7.62 15.52
N ASP A 334 1.05 8.14 16.73
CA ASP A 334 0.06 9.16 16.99
C ASP A 334 0.60 10.52 16.59
N LEU A 335 -0.15 11.26 15.80
CA LEU A 335 0.22 12.59 15.38
C LEU A 335 -0.47 13.63 16.24
N LEU A 336 0.34 14.50 16.81
CA LEU A 336 -0.11 15.80 17.30
C LEU A 336 -0.85 16.53 16.18
N TRP A 337 -1.95 17.17 16.52
CA TRP A 337 -2.81 17.96 15.63
C TRP A 337 -2.03 18.89 14.69
N ARG A 338 -0.81 19.31 15.04
CA ARG A 338 0.06 20.13 14.20
C ARG A 338 0.59 19.40 12.96
N GLY A 339 0.66 18.09 12.95
CA GLY A 339 1.09 17.29 11.79
C GLY A 339 -0.01 17.03 10.76
N ALA A 340 -1.28 17.25 11.14
CA ALA A 340 -2.42 17.06 10.25
C ALA A 340 -2.57 18.15 9.17
N THR A 341 -1.71 19.15 9.16
CA THR A 341 -1.78 20.30 8.24
C THR A 341 -0.91 20.11 7.01
N GLY A 342 -1.15 19.06 6.23
CA GLY A 342 -0.61 18.97 4.87
C GLY A 342 0.93 18.95 4.78
N ALA A 343 1.58 17.98 5.42
CA ALA A 343 3.02 17.79 5.24
C ALA A 343 3.32 17.06 3.93
N VAL A 344 4.48 17.36 3.35
CA VAL A 344 4.92 16.80 2.06
C VAL A 344 5.21 15.31 2.08
N ASP A 345 5.24 14.68 3.23
CA ASP A 345 5.54 13.28 3.48
C ASP A 345 4.37 12.48 4.04
N PHE A 346 3.18 13.08 4.09
CA PHE A 346 1.94 12.42 4.48
C PHE A 346 1.08 12.13 3.27
N GLY A 347 0.62 10.90 3.18
CA GLY A 347 -0.28 10.39 2.16
C GLY A 347 -1.29 9.43 2.76
N PHE A 348 -1.85 8.57 1.93
CA PHE A 348 -2.83 7.58 2.36
C PHE A 348 -2.93 6.44 1.35
N ARG A 349 -3.56 5.36 1.79
CA ARG A 349 -3.89 4.19 0.99
C ARG A 349 -5.35 3.86 1.15
N THR A 350 -5.94 3.23 0.13
CA THR A 350 -7.33 2.79 0.18
C THR A 350 -7.46 1.28 0.26
N THR A 351 -8.59 0.84 0.74
CA THR A 351 -9.04 -0.56 0.73
C THR A 351 -10.38 -0.68 0.03
N LEU A 352 -10.68 -1.86 -0.55
CA LEU A 352 -12.00 -2.17 -1.13
C LEU A 352 -12.64 -3.33 -0.37
N PHE A 353 -13.93 -3.17 -0.13
CA PHE A 353 -14.81 -4.18 0.45
C PHE A 353 -16.03 -4.37 -0.44
N LEU A 354 -16.50 -5.64 -0.54
CA LEU A 354 -17.64 -6.03 -1.38
C LEU A 354 -18.95 -5.98 -0.61
#